data_7bcf64805838c938f829c65d2a6764d3
#
_entry.id   7bcf64805838c938f829c65d2a6764d3
#
_cell.length_a   1.000
_cell.length_b   1.000
_cell.length_c   1.000
_cell.angle_alpha   90.00
_cell.angle_beta   90.00
_cell.angle_gamma   90.00
#
_symmetry.space_group_name_H-M   'P 1'
#
loop_
_entity.id
_entity.type
_entity.pdbx_description
1 polymer ?
#
loop_
_entity_poly.entity_id
_entity_poly.type
_entity_poly.pdbx_seq_one_letter_code
_entity_poly.pdbx_strand_id
1 'polypeptide(L)'
;ALVQTSSFYFQDVIVPFSENYIAIASAGFMLTALGILSGQLIIADRLQTSPGSLIRAGAVFLCLSLLGVALSNSLLEIYTSLFFYGVGGGMLGPGISSSLSLSVGKENQGAASGFLGMVIPIGHVISPLIAMPLYVLSPKAPYLLGVFVMLVAIVFIFSNSRHQWIRKKGYRELPIKTIEDSLDIG
;
A
#
# COMPACT_ATOMS: atom_id res chain seq x y z
N ALA A 1 -4.79 10.99 -0.96
CA ALA A 1 -6.15 11.31 -0.55
C ALA A 1 -6.33 11.06 0.94
N LEU A 2 -6.23 9.81 1.43
CA LEU A 2 -6.57 9.46 2.80
C LEU A 2 -5.85 10.34 3.84
N VAL A 3 -4.51 10.47 3.76
CA VAL A 3 -3.72 11.25 4.72
C VAL A 3 -4.13 12.72 4.77
N GLN A 4 -4.55 13.29 3.65
CA GLN A 4 -4.91 14.72 3.55
C GLN A 4 -6.31 15.00 4.06
N THR A 5 -7.27 14.10 3.84
CA THR A 5 -8.65 14.28 4.28
C THR A 5 -8.92 13.73 5.68
N SER A 6 -8.11 12.78 6.18
CA SER A 6 -8.34 12.18 7.49
C SER A 6 -8.19 13.17 8.64
N SER A 7 -7.32 14.17 8.53
CA SER A 7 -7.19 15.21 9.54
C SER A 7 -8.50 16.00 9.72
N PHE A 8 -9.13 16.38 8.60
CA PHE A 8 -10.45 17.03 8.62
C PHE A 8 -11.54 16.07 9.09
N TYR A 9 -11.45 14.79 8.70
CA TYR A 9 -12.43 13.79 9.15
C TYR A 9 -12.39 13.57 10.66
N PHE A 10 -11.21 13.63 11.30
CA PHE A 10 -11.11 13.64 12.75
C PHE A 10 -11.81 14.86 13.35
N GLN A 11 -11.57 16.04 12.80
CA GLN A 11 -12.15 17.29 13.29
C GLN A 11 -13.67 17.34 13.10
N ASP A 12 -14.16 16.96 11.93
CA ASP A 12 -15.56 17.21 11.55
C ASP A 12 -16.50 16.07 11.95
N VAL A 13 -15.99 14.83 12.05
CA VAL A 13 -16.85 13.64 12.21
C VAL A 13 -16.59 12.90 13.51
N ILE A 14 -15.30 12.68 13.85
CA ILE A 14 -14.96 11.78 14.96
C ILE A 14 -14.93 12.52 16.30
N VAL A 15 -14.32 13.69 16.36
CA VAL A 15 -14.16 14.48 17.58
C VAL A 15 -14.55 15.95 17.35
N PRO A 16 -15.80 16.20 16.94
CA PRO A 16 -16.26 17.56 16.70
C PRO A 16 -16.15 18.35 18.03
N PHE A 17 -15.68 19.59 17.91
CA PHE A 17 -15.47 20.52 19.05
C PHE A 17 -14.34 20.15 20.02
N SER A 18 -13.48 19.17 19.71
CA SER A 18 -12.32 18.86 20.56
C SER A 18 -11.17 19.84 20.25
N GLU A 19 -10.68 20.56 21.27
CA GLU A 19 -9.47 21.38 21.15
C GLU A 19 -8.22 20.53 20.85
N ASN A 20 -8.24 19.25 21.22
CA ASN A 20 -7.14 18.31 21.07
C ASN A 20 -7.18 17.48 19.77
N TYR A 21 -8.01 17.84 18.77
CA TYR A 21 -8.18 17.05 17.54
C TYR A 21 -6.86 16.78 16.80
N ILE A 22 -5.90 17.72 16.85
CA ILE A 22 -4.58 17.55 16.24
C ILE A 22 -3.79 16.41 16.89
N ALA A 23 -3.79 16.33 18.22
CA ALA A 23 -3.12 15.25 18.94
C ALA A 23 -3.77 13.90 18.66
N ILE A 24 -5.11 13.87 18.60
CA ILE A 24 -5.89 12.67 18.30
C ILE A 24 -5.61 12.20 16.85
N ALA A 25 -5.60 13.11 15.88
CA ALA A 25 -5.27 12.79 14.50
C ALA A 25 -3.80 12.31 14.36
N SER A 26 -2.88 12.94 15.09
CA SER A 26 -1.45 12.54 15.09
C SER A 26 -1.26 11.12 15.63
N ALA A 27 -2.01 10.72 16.66
CA ALA A 27 -2.02 9.35 17.17
C ALA A 27 -2.49 8.36 16.07
N GLY A 28 -3.49 8.72 15.28
CA GLY A 28 -3.94 7.92 14.13
C GLY A 28 -2.86 7.75 13.06
N PHE A 29 -2.11 8.82 12.75
CA PHE A 29 -0.98 8.72 11.81
C PHE A 29 0.17 7.89 12.38
N MET A 30 0.44 7.98 13.68
CA MET A 30 1.43 7.11 14.35
C MET A 30 1.01 5.64 14.24
N LEU A 31 -0.26 5.31 14.47
CA LEU A 31 -0.78 3.95 14.28
C LEU A 31 -0.64 3.48 12.82
N THR A 32 -0.85 4.36 11.85
CA THR A 32 -0.61 4.06 10.43
C THR A 32 0.86 3.72 10.19
N ALA A 33 1.79 4.49 10.75
CA ALA A 33 3.22 4.22 10.63
C ALA A 33 3.62 2.87 11.28
N LEU A 34 3.08 2.58 12.47
CA LEU A 34 3.27 1.27 13.12
C LEU A 34 2.69 0.14 12.27
N GLY A 35 1.55 0.36 11.63
CA GLY A 35 0.97 -0.57 10.66
C GLY A 35 1.89 -0.84 9.48
N ILE A 36 2.51 0.20 8.89
CA ILE A 36 3.48 0.05 7.80
C ILE A 36 4.67 -0.80 8.24
N LEU A 37 5.24 -0.51 9.40
CA LEU A 37 6.34 -1.29 9.97
C LEU A 37 5.94 -2.75 10.20
N SER A 38 4.75 -2.98 10.76
CA SER A 38 4.21 -4.33 10.96
C SER A 38 4.05 -5.08 9.63
N GLY A 39 3.52 -4.44 8.60
CA GLY A 39 3.41 -5.01 7.26
C GLY A 39 4.78 -5.38 6.66
N GLN A 40 5.80 -4.54 6.86
CA GLN A 40 7.17 -4.80 6.40
C GLN A 40 7.83 -5.93 7.19
N LEU A 41 7.61 -6.02 8.51
CA LEU A 41 8.13 -7.11 9.35
C LEU A 41 7.53 -8.46 8.95
N ILE A 42 6.22 -8.51 8.65
CA ILE A 42 5.58 -9.73 8.12
C ILE A 42 6.24 -10.18 6.81
N ILE A 43 6.62 -9.24 5.96
CA ILE A 43 7.33 -9.55 4.71
C ILE A 43 8.73 -10.09 5.01
N ALA A 44 9.48 -9.44 5.91
CA ALA A 44 10.85 -9.84 6.26
C ALA A 44 10.90 -11.24 6.86
N ASP A 45 9.94 -11.60 7.73
CA ASP A 45 9.82 -12.93 8.34
C ASP A 45 9.40 -14.01 7.31
N ARG A 46 8.67 -13.61 6.26
CA ARG A 46 8.17 -14.47 5.20
C ARG A 46 8.95 -14.31 3.90
N LEU A 47 10.28 -14.38 3.94
CA LEU A 47 11.21 -14.22 2.80
C LEU A 47 10.85 -15.02 1.53
N GLN A 48 10.00 -16.04 1.63
CA GLN A 48 9.53 -16.87 0.51
C GLN A 48 8.18 -16.40 -0.07
N THR A 49 7.64 -15.28 0.40
CA THR A 49 6.34 -14.78 -0.06
C THR A 49 6.45 -14.17 -1.46
N SER A 50 5.68 -14.67 -2.41
CA SER A 50 5.71 -14.15 -3.78
C SER A 50 5.24 -12.68 -3.82
N PRO A 51 5.87 -11.80 -4.62
CA PRO A 51 5.45 -10.40 -4.75
C PRO A 51 3.96 -10.25 -5.10
N GLY A 52 3.42 -11.16 -5.91
CA GLY A 52 2.00 -11.17 -6.27
C GLY A 52 1.06 -11.45 -5.09
N SER A 53 1.48 -12.24 -4.08
CA SER A 53 0.67 -12.44 -2.87
C SER A 53 0.68 -11.23 -1.96
N LEU A 54 1.81 -10.51 -1.88
CA LEU A 54 1.92 -9.26 -1.15
C LEU A 54 1.03 -8.17 -1.74
N ILE A 55 0.99 -8.05 -3.07
CA ILE A 55 0.11 -7.10 -3.76
C ILE A 55 -1.35 -7.43 -3.46
N ARG A 56 -1.75 -8.70 -3.54
CA ARG A 56 -3.13 -9.12 -3.26
C ARG A 56 -3.54 -8.86 -1.82
N ALA A 57 -2.73 -9.31 -0.87
CA ALA A 57 -3.00 -9.09 0.55
C ALA A 57 -3.04 -7.60 0.88
N GLY A 58 -2.04 -6.83 0.44
CA GLY A 58 -1.98 -5.39 0.66
C GLY A 58 -3.17 -4.65 0.06
N ALA A 59 -3.61 -5.00 -1.15
CA ALA A 59 -4.77 -4.41 -1.79
C ALA A 59 -6.07 -4.69 -1.00
N VAL A 60 -6.27 -5.92 -0.51
CA VAL A 60 -7.42 -6.28 0.32
C VAL A 60 -7.41 -5.51 1.64
N PHE A 61 -6.26 -5.45 2.34
CA PHE A 61 -6.14 -4.67 3.58
C PHE A 61 -6.44 -3.19 3.36
N LEU A 62 -5.94 -2.58 2.28
CA LEU A 62 -6.23 -1.19 1.94
C LEU A 62 -7.70 -0.95 1.65
N CYS A 63 -8.35 -1.85 0.89
CA CYS A 63 -9.77 -1.75 0.58
C CYS A 63 -10.63 -1.83 1.84
N LEU A 64 -10.39 -2.83 2.70
CA LEU A 64 -11.12 -3.01 3.96
C LEU A 64 -10.89 -1.83 4.92
N SER A 65 -9.68 -1.31 4.97
CA SER A 65 -9.34 -0.15 5.81
C SER A 65 -10.03 1.12 5.36
N LEU A 66 -10.07 1.40 4.06
CA LEU A 66 -10.79 2.55 3.51
C LEU A 66 -12.29 2.46 3.79
N LEU A 67 -12.86 1.26 3.68
CA LEU A 67 -14.26 1.01 4.05
C LEU A 67 -14.45 1.21 5.56
N GLY A 68 -13.54 0.71 6.39
CA GLY A 68 -13.56 0.91 7.83
C GLY A 68 -13.52 2.39 8.21
N VAL A 69 -12.65 3.21 7.57
CA VAL A 69 -12.63 4.66 7.79
C VAL A 69 -13.96 5.31 7.38
N ALA A 70 -14.52 4.94 6.21
CA ALA A 70 -15.79 5.50 5.74
C ALA A 70 -16.98 5.17 6.67
N LEU A 71 -16.94 4.04 7.36
CA LEU A 71 -17.99 3.58 8.26
C LEU A 71 -17.74 3.93 9.72
N SER A 72 -16.53 4.41 10.08
CA SER A 72 -16.17 4.69 11.46
C SER A 72 -17.01 5.84 12.05
N ASN A 73 -17.44 5.63 13.29
CA ASN A 73 -18.14 6.61 14.11
C ASN A 73 -17.48 6.78 15.50
N SER A 74 -16.40 6.04 15.76
CA SER A 74 -15.67 6.07 17.02
C SER A 74 -14.15 6.14 16.80
N LEU A 75 -13.42 6.64 17.82
CA LEU A 75 -11.94 6.70 17.78
C LEU A 75 -11.32 5.32 17.61
N LEU A 76 -11.86 4.29 18.25
CA LEU A 76 -11.32 2.94 18.16
C LEU A 76 -11.44 2.38 16.74
N GLU A 77 -12.58 2.60 16.10
CA GLU A 77 -12.82 2.12 14.72
C GLU A 77 -11.89 2.78 13.71
N ILE A 78 -11.73 4.11 13.79
CA ILE A 78 -10.85 4.82 12.87
C ILE A 78 -9.38 4.48 13.13
N TYR A 79 -8.95 4.34 14.38
CA TYR A 79 -7.58 3.95 14.72
C TYR A 79 -7.24 2.55 14.22
N THR A 80 -8.15 1.60 14.40
CA THR A 80 -8.02 0.24 13.89
C THR A 80 -7.94 0.25 12.36
N SER A 81 -8.80 1.02 11.71
CA SER A 81 -8.80 1.15 10.25
C SER A 81 -7.50 1.77 9.73
N LEU A 82 -6.98 2.81 10.37
CA LEU A 82 -5.72 3.45 10.00
C LEU A 82 -4.51 2.53 10.21
N PHE A 83 -4.51 1.73 11.28
CA PHE A 83 -3.47 0.73 11.50
C PHE A 83 -3.45 -0.30 10.35
N PHE A 84 -4.59 -0.89 10.00
CA PHE A 84 -4.67 -1.84 8.90
C PHE A 84 -4.41 -1.22 7.52
N TYR A 85 -4.71 0.08 7.35
CA TYR A 85 -4.29 0.83 6.17
C TYR A 85 -2.76 0.86 6.06
N GLY A 86 -2.07 1.09 7.18
CA GLY A 86 -0.63 1.01 7.26
C GLY A 86 -0.10 -0.38 6.89
N VAL A 87 -0.66 -1.44 7.47
CA VAL A 87 -0.27 -2.84 7.15
C VAL A 87 -0.41 -3.10 5.65
N GLY A 88 -1.54 -2.73 5.05
CA GLY A 88 -1.78 -2.88 3.61
C GLY A 88 -0.75 -2.14 2.76
N GLY A 89 -0.44 -0.88 3.10
CA GLY A 89 0.57 -0.06 2.42
C GLY A 89 1.98 -0.63 2.56
N GLY A 90 2.32 -1.11 3.77
CA GLY A 90 3.58 -1.76 4.06
C GLY A 90 3.82 -3.05 3.27
N MET A 91 2.76 -3.73 2.86
CA MET A 91 2.84 -4.92 1.99
C MET A 91 2.81 -4.56 0.50
N LEU A 92 1.94 -3.64 0.10
CA LEU A 92 1.70 -3.30 -1.30
C LEU A 92 2.91 -2.64 -1.96
N GLY A 93 3.55 -1.69 -1.29
CA GLY A 93 4.70 -0.94 -1.82
C GLY A 93 5.85 -1.86 -2.24
N PRO A 94 6.44 -2.63 -1.31
CA PRO A 94 7.48 -3.60 -1.63
C PRO A 94 7.03 -4.67 -2.64
N GLY A 95 5.76 -5.12 -2.58
CA GLY A 95 5.20 -6.06 -3.54
C GLY A 95 5.25 -5.55 -4.98
N ILE A 96 4.84 -4.29 -5.21
CA ILE A 96 4.89 -3.64 -6.52
C ILE A 96 6.33 -3.45 -6.98
N SER A 97 7.20 -2.91 -6.11
CA SER A 97 8.61 -2.65 -6.44
C SER A 97 9.35 -3.94 -6.82
N SER A 98 9.16 -5.01 -6.06
CA SER A 98 9.75 -6.32 -6.36
C SER A 98 9.19 -6.92 -7.65
N SER A 99 7.86 -6.83 -7.88
CA SER A 99 7.25 -7.31 -9.12
C SER A 99 7.80 -6.59 -10.34
N LEU A 100 7.97 -5.27 -10.26
CA LEU A 100 8.50 -4.48 -11.36
C LEU A 100 9.98 -4.81 -11.61
N SER A 101 10.79 -4.87 -10.56
CA SER A 101 12.22 -5.23 -10.68
C SER A 101 12.42 -6.60 -11.32
N LEU A 102 11.56 -7.59 -11.01
CA LEU A 102 11.63 -8.92 -11.59
C LEU A 102 11.09 -9.00 -13.03
N SER A 103 10.31 -8.01 -13.47
CA SER A 103 9.71 -7.98 -14.80
C SER A 103 10.58 -7.31 -15.87
N VAL A 104 11.63 -6.59 -15.47
CA VAL A 104 12.55 -5.88 -16.37
C VAL A 104 13.96 -6.48 -16.33
N GLY A 105 14.71 -6.37 -17.43
CA GLY A 105 16.13 -6.74 -17.47
C GLY A 105 16.98 -5.82 -16.58
N LYS A 106 18.17 -6.29 -16.18
CA LYS A 106 19.08 -5.56 -15.30
C LYS A 106 19.41 -4.15 -15.81
N GLU A 107 19.53 -4.00 -17.12
CA GLU A 107 19.80 -2.74 -17.83
C GLU A 107 18.67 -1.71 -17.66
N ASN A 108 17.43 -2.15 -17.44
CA ASN A 108 16.24 -1.31 -17.36
C ASN A 108 15.74 -1.06 -15.92
N GLN A 109 16.40 -1.65 -14.92
CA GLN A 109 15.96 -1.51 -13.52
C GLN A 109 16.00 -0.07 -13.01
N GLY A 110 16.97 0.73 -13.46
CA GLY A 110 17.04 2.15 -13.12
C GLY A 110 15.85 2.94 -13.67
N ALA A 111 15.49 2.72 -14.94
CA ALA A 111 14.33 3.36 -15.56
C ALA A 111 13.01 2.93 -14.87
N ALA A 112 12.87 1.66 -14.55
CA ALA A 112 11.70 1.13 -13.86
C ALA A 112 11.53 1.73 -12.45
N SER A 113 12.62 1.84 -11.69
CA SER A 113 12.63 2.47 -10.36
C SER A 113 12.32 3.97 -10.45
N GLY A 114 12.87 4.67 -11.46
CA GLY A 114 12.56 6.07 -11.73
C GLY A 114 11.08 6.28 -12.06
N PHE A 115 10.49 5.39 -12.86
CA PHE A 115 9.05 5.43 -13.16
C PHE A 115 8.19 5.29 -11.90
N LEU A 116 8.49 4.31 -11.03
CA LEU A 116 7.78 4.17 -9.75
C LEU A 116 7.96 5.40 -8.86
N GLY A 117 9.17 5.97 -8.85
CA GLY A 117 9.47 7.19 -8.10
C GLY A 117 8.66 8.41 -8.56
N MET A 118 8.18 8.45 -9.80
CA MET A 118 7.31 9.53 -10.31
C MET A 118 5.83 9.29 -10.02
N VAL A 119 5.36 8.05 -10.04
CA VAL A 119 3.93 7.73 -9.88
C VAL A 119 3.39 8.16 -8.52
N ILE A 120 4.16 7.96 -7.44
CA ILE A 120 3.74 8.32 -6.08
C ILE A 120 3.56 9.84 -5.91
N PRO A 121 4.54 10.70 -6.26
CA PRO A 121 4.36 12.16 -6.19
C PRO A 121 3.21 12.66 -7.06
N ILE A 122 3.06 12.15 -8.27
CA ILE A 122 1.93 12.51 -9.16
C ILE A 122 0.60 12.21 -8.47
N GLY A 123 0.49 11.02 -7.85
CA GLY A 123 -0.68 10.65 -7.06
C GLY A 123 -0.94 11.62 -5.89
N HIS A 124 0.10 12.11 -5.22
CA HIS A 124 -0.04 13.10 -4.14
C HIS A 124 -0.52 14.47 -4.61
N VAL A 125 -0.17 14.88 -5.83
CA VAL A 125 -0.64 16.15 -6.43
C VAL A 125 -2.09 16.04 -6.91
N ILE A 126 -2.43 14.95 -7.61
CA ILE A 126 -3.77 14.76 -8.18
C ILE A 126 -4.81 14.46 -7.08
N SER A 127 -4.41 13.70 -6.07
CA SER A 127 -5.30 13.21 -5.03
C SER A 127 -6.08 14.31 -4.29
N PRO A 128 -5.49 15.44 -3.84
CA PRO A 128 -6.23 16.52 -3.20
C PRO A 128 -7.24 17.19 -4.13
N LEU A 129 -6.90 17.33 -5.42
CA LEU A 129 -7.78 17.96 -6.41
C LEU A 129 -9.10 17.21 -6.58
N ILE A 130 -9.09 15.91 -6.33
CA ILE A 130 -10.30 15.07 -6.38
C ILE A 130 -10.92 14.93 -4.98
N ALA A 131 -10.09 14.67 -3.97
CA ALA A 131 -10.57 14.34 -2.64
C ALA A 131 -11.20 15.52 -1.90
N MET A 132 -10.67 16.74 -2.07
CA MET A 132 -11.20 17.91 -1.37
C MET A 132 -12.61 18.31 -1.85
N PRO A 133 -12.89 18.44 -3.17
CA PRO A 133 -14.25 18.68 -3.63
C PRO A 133 -15.23 17.59 -3.18
N LEU A 134 -14.82 16.32 -3.21
CA LEU A 134 -15.66 15.23 -2.73
C LEU A 134 -15.91 15.31 -1.22
N TYR A 135 -14.91 15.73 -0.45
CA TYR A 135 -15.06 15.91 1.00
C TYR A 135 -16.08 16.99 1.34
N VAL A 136 -16.12 18.09 0.58
CA VAL A 136 -17.12 19.16 0.74
C VAL A 136 -18.53 18.65 0.48
N LEU A 137 -18.72 17.72 -0.49
CA LEU A 137 -20.02 17.10 -0.76
C LEU A 137 -20.43 16.14 0.37
N SER A 138 -19.50 15.35 0.87
CA SER A 138 -19.67 14.44 2.02
C SER A 138 -18.31 14.04 2.57
N PRO A 139 -18.08 14.13 3.89
CA PRO A 139 -16.84 13.70 4.51
C PRO A 139 -16.46 12.24 4.22
N LYS A 140 -17.43 11.39 3.94
CA LYS A 140 -17.25 9.96 3.60
C LYS A 140 -16.93 9.70 2.11
N ALA A 141 -17.27 10.64 1.22
CA ALA A 141 -17.17 10.44 -0.23
C ALA A 141 -15.75 10.13 -0.74
N PRO A 142 -14.66 10.78 -0.28
CA PRO A 142 -13.31 10.45 -0.73
C PRO A 142 -12.90 9.01 -0.39
N TYR A 143 -13.32 8.51 0.76
CA TYR A 143 -13.01 7.14 1.20
C TYR A 143 -13.78 6.11 0.40
N LEU A 144 -15.06 6.37 0.11
CA LEU A 144 -15.89 5.50 -0.75
C LEU A 144 -15.37 5.45 -2.18
N LEU A 145 -14.91 6.58 -2.73
CA LEU A 145 -14.20 6.59 -4.02
C LEU A 145 -12.92 5.73 -3.94
N GLY A 146 -12.16 5.85 -2.85
CA GLY A 146 -10.98 5.02 -2.61
C GLY A 146 -11.32 3.53 -2.59
N VAL A 147 -12.41 3.14 -1.91
CA VAL A 147 -12.91 1.75 -1.90
C VAL A 147 -13.25 1.29 -3.31
N PHE A 148 -13.99 2.10 -4.08
CA PHE A 148 -14.34 1.77 -5.46
C PHE A 148 -13.11 1.54 -6.34
N VAL A 149 -12.13 2.44 -6.30
CA VAL A 149 -10.87 2.32 -7.05
C VAL A 149 -10.10 1.06 -6.62
N MET A 150 -10.05 0.78 -5.31
CA MET A 150 -9.38 -0.43 -4.81
C MET A 150 -10.10 -1.72 -5.20
N LEU A 151 -11.44 -1.72 -5.24
CA LEU A 151 -12.20 -2.87 -5.74
C LEU A 151 -11.91 -3.14 -7.21
N VAL A 152 -11.88 -2.11 -8.05
CA VAL A 152 -11.51 -2.24 -9.47
C VAL A 152 -10.08 -2.79 -9.59
N ALA A 153 -9.15 -2.28 -8.81
CA ALA A 153 -7.77 -2.78 -8.79
C ALA A 153 -7.69 -4.26 -8.33
N ILE A 154 -8.43 -4.64 -7.30
CA ILE A 154 -8.51 -6.01 -6.82
C ILE A 154 -9.07 -6.94 -7.90
N VAL A 155 -10.18 -6.58 -8.53
CA VAL A 155 -10.76 -7.36 -9.64
C VAL A 155 -9.74 -7.54 -10.76
N PHE A 156 -9.03 -6.48 -11.15
CA PHE A 156 -7.98 -6.54 -12.15
C PHE A 156 -6.82 -7.46 -11.74
N ILE A 157 -6.34 -7.34 -10.50
CA ILE A 157 -5.24 -8.17 -9.95
C ILE A 157 -5.64 -9.65 -9.93
N PHE A 158 -6.86 -9.99 -9.52
CA PHE A 158 -7.34 -11.36 -9.43
C PHE A 158 -7.72 -11.95 -10.80
N SER A 159 -8.31 -11.16 -11.70
CA SER A 159 -8.66 -11.57 -13.06
C SER A 159 -7.42 -11.84 -13.90
N ASN A 160 -6.38 -11.04 -13.73
CA ASN A 160 -5.13 -11.14 -14.49
C ASN A 160 -4.11 -12.12 -13.87
N SER A 161 -4.54 -12.94 -12.92
CA SER A 161 -3.72 -13.99 -12.27
C SER A 161 -3.22 -15.10 -13.23
N ARG A 162 -3.57 -15.03 -14.52
CA ARG A 162 -2.96 -15.84 -15.60
C ARG A 162 -1.46 -15.56 -15.81
N HIS A 163 -0.92 -14.47 -15.32
CA HIS A 163 0.51 -14.23 -15.27
C HIS A 163 1.18 -15.04 -14.14
N GLN A 164 1.08 -16.34 -14.22
CA GLN A 164 1.90 -17.31 -13.48
C GLN A 164 3.42 -17.17 -13.76
N TRP A 165 3.78 -16.19 -14.57
CA TRP A 165 5.15 -15.85 -14.97
C TRP A 165 6.04 -15.45 -13.80
N ILE A 166 5.50 -14.72 -12.84
CA ILE A 166 6.23 -14.23 -11.67
C ILE A 166 6.48 -15.39 -10.67
N ARG A 167 5.69 -16.43 -10.75
CA ARG A 167 5.71 -17.55 -9.79
C ARG A 167 6.78 -18.61 -10.08
N LYS A 168 7.29 -18.70 -11.31
CA LYS A 168 8.21 -19.78 -11.72
C LYS A 168 9.65 -19.35 -12.03
N LYS A 169 9.94 -18.10 -12.32
CA LYS A 169 11.28 -17.65 -12.73
C LYS A 169 12.11 -17.00 -11.62
N GLY A 170 11.51 -16.44 -10.59
CA GLY A 170 12.22 -15.66 -9.58
C GLY A 170 12.96 -16.47 -8.51
N TYR A 171 12.68 -17.76 -8.36
CA TYR A 171 13.25 -18.55 -7.25
C TYR A 171 14.03 -19.80 -7.66
N ARG A 172 14.15 -20.11 -8.95
CA ARG A 172 14.75 -21.38 -9.35
C ARG A 172 16.06 -21.29 -10.12
N GLU A 173 16.54 -20.09 -10.43
CA GLU A 173 17.79 -19.90 -11.16
C GLU A 173 18.68 -18.81 -10.54
N LEU A 174 19.06 -18.97 -9.29
CA LEU A 174 20.41 -18.61 -8.88
C LEU A 174 21.24 -19.90 -9.05
N PRO A 175 22.06 -20.03 -10.08
CA PRO A 175 22.93 -21.18 -10.19
C PRO A 175 24.01 -21.02 -9.11
N ILE A 176 23.85 -21.74 -8.01
CA ILE A 176 24.92 -21.98 -7.00
C ILE A 176 26.17 -22.60 -7.70
N LYS A 177 26.00 -23.06 -8.92
CA LYS A 177 27.02 -23.72 -9.70
C LYS A 177 28.12 -22.80 -10.27
N THR A 178 27.94 -21.48 -10.22
CA THR A 178 28.92 -20.53 -10.80
C THR A 178 30.02 -20.12 -9.82
N ILE A 179 29.91 -20.47 -8.54
CA ILE A 179 30.95 -20.15 -7.55
C ILE A 179 31.97 -21.29 -7.46
N GLU A 180 31.57 -22.54 -7.66
CA GLU A 180 32.51 -23.67 -7.67
C GLU A 180 33.39 -23.68 -8.93
N ASP A 181 32.85 -23.34 -10.10
CA ASP A 181 33.61 -23.29 -11.36
C ASP A 181 34.62 -22.13 -11.45
N SER A 182 34.51 -21.11 -10.56
CA SER A 182 35.48 -20.00 -10.48
C SER A 182 36.62 -20.22 -9.49
N LEU A 183 36.55 -21.29 -8.70
CA LEU A 183 37.62 -21.66 -7.73
C LEU A 183 38.56 -22.76 -8.23
N ASP A 184 38.25 -23.36 -9.39
CA ASP A 184 39.10 -24.41 -10.01
C ASP A 184 40.08 -23.90 -11.09
N ILE A 185 40.34 -22.59 -11.13
CA ILE A 185 41.38 -22.00 -11.98
C ILE A 185 42.44 -21.38 -11.07
N GLY A 186 43.34 -22.23 -10.56
CA GLY A 186 44.51 -21.81 -9.83
C GLY A 186 45.42 -22.98 -9.55
#